data_942a42e8be410b25bf8f63d42b885f7c
#
_entry.id   942a42e8be410b25bf8f63d42b885f7c
#
_cell.length_a   1.000
_cell.length_b   1.000
_cell.length_c   1.000
_cell.angle_alpha   90.00
_cell.angle_beta   90.00
_cell.angle_gamma   90.00
#
_symmetry.space_group_name_H-M   'P 1'
#
loop_
_entity.id
_entity.type
_entity.pdbx_description
1 polymer ?
#
loop_
_entity_poly.entity_id
_entity_poly.type
_entity_poly.pdbx_seq_one_letter_code
_entity_poly.pdbx_strand_id
1 'polypeptide(L)'
;IQCLAKHKKDKHVDLFLDLLKGDQNRVIVAAVRALGEYRDADGKLRKRIVEGLVKAYANVNALDVREKGKNPVWHERLQDIEVPMNETLGVLTLQSFQSAPEWEKWFNDNRNARW
;
A
#
# COMPACT_ATOMS: atom_id res chain seq x y z
N ILE A 1 13.70 -19.80 -15.91
CA ILE A 1 14.32 -18.63 -15.29
C ILE A 1 13.28 -17.58 -14.95
N GLN A 2 12.42 -17.24 -15.90
CA GLN A 2 11.35 -16.27 -15.64
C GLN A 2 10.37 -16.75 -14.57
N CYS A 3 10.08 -18.06 -14.55
CA CYS A 3 9.19 -18.63 -13.54
C CYS A 3 9.79 -18.52 -12.13
N LEU A 4 11.09 -18.77 -12.01
CA LEU A 4 11.80 -18.65 -10.73
C LEU A 4 11.82 -17.20 -10.24
N ALA A 5 12.05 -16.26 -11.16
CA ALA A 5 12.03 -14.85 -10.83
C ALA A 5 10.64 -14.41 -10.36
N LYS A 6 9.60 -14.93 -11.00
CA LYS A 6 8.22 -14.66 -10.63
C LYS A 6 7.91 -15.18 -9.22
N HIS A 7 8.36 -16.41 -8.90
CA HIS A 7 8.18 -16.97 -7.55
C HIS A 7 8.93 -16.17 -6.50
N LYS A 8 10.14 -15.72 -6.80
CA LYS A 8 10.90 -14.86 -5.89
C LYS A 8 10.16 -13.54 -5.64
N LYS A 9 9.60 -12.95 -6.70
CA LYS A 9 8.83 -11.72 -6.58
C LYS A 9 7.62 -11.91 -5.67
N ASP A 10 6.89 -13.01 -5.83
CA ASP A 10 5.73 -13.31 -5.00
C ASP A 10 6.09 -13.42 -3.52
N LYS A 11 7.22 -14.09 -3.21
CA LYS A 11 7.69 -14.21 -1.83
C LYS A 11 8.09 -12.85 -1.25
N HIS A 12 8.74 -12.01 -2.06
CA HIS A 12 9.13 -10.69 -1.62
C HIS A 12 7.90 -9.81 -1.36
N VAL A 13 6.86 -9.95 -2.18
CA VAL A 13 5.60 -9.22 -1.99
C VAL A 13 4.99 -9.56 -0.64
N ASP A 14 4.91 -10.84 -0.29
CA ASP A 14 4.39 -11.26 1.01
C ASP A 14 5.20 -10.66 2.16
N LEU A 15 6.52 -10.67 2.03
CA LEU A 15 7.41 -10.08 3.04
C LEU A 15 7.16 -8.58 3.18
N PHE A 16 7.07 -7.85 2.08
CA PHE A 16 6.82 -6.41 2.12
C PHE A 16 5.44 -6.09 2.70
N LEU A 17 4.43 -6.88 2.36
CA LEU A 17 3.09 -6.69 2.92
C LEU A 17 3.08 -6.93 4.44
N ASP A 18 3.86 -7.89 4.92
CA ASP A 18 4.01 -8.10 6.37
C ASP A 18 4.71 -6.92 7.03
N LEU A 19 5.70 -6.33 6.37
CA LEU A 19 6.41 -5.17 6.90
C LEU A 19 5.51 -3.95 7.06
N LEU A 20 4.43 -3.85 6.28
CA LEU A 20 3.46 -2.76 6.42
C LEU A 20 2.75 -2.78 7.77
N LYS A 21 2.72 -3.92 8.44
CA LYS A 21 2.10 -4.09 9.77
C LYS A 21 3.06 -3.79 10.91
N GLY A 22 4.30 -3.44 10.60
CA GLY A 22 5.33 -3.19 11.61
C GLY A 22 5.15 -1.88 12.34
N ASP A 23 6.01 -1.65 13.33
CA ASP A 23 5.94 -0.49 14.21
C ASP A 23 6.87 0.65 13.79
N GLN A 24 7.75 0.41 12.83
CA GLN A 24 8.75 1.38 12.42
C GLN A 24 8.36 2.06 11.10
N ASN A 25 8.13 3.35 11.16
CA ASN A 25 7.68 4.12 10.00
C ASN A 25 8.66 4.01 8.82
N ARG A 26 9.97 4.03 9.07
CA ARG A 26 11.00 3.89 8.04
C ARG A 26 10.85 2.59 7.25
N VAL A 27 10.60 1.49 7.98
CA VAL A 27 10.45 0.17 7.38
C VAL A 27 9.18 0.12 6.54
N ILE A 28 8.10 0.69 7.06
CA ILE A 28 6.82 0.75 6.33
C ILE A 28 7.00 1.54 5.03
N VAL A 29 7.64 2.70 5.09
CA VAL A 29 7.87 3.53 3.89
C VAL A 29 8.75 2.80 2.88
N ALA A 30 9.81 2.13 3.33
CA ALA A 30 10.69 1.36 2.45
C ALA A 30 9.93 0.23 1.76
N ALA A 31 9.05 -0.47 2.50
CA ALA A 31 8.24 -1.55 1.93
C ALA A 31 7.25 -1.01 0.90
N VAL A 32 6.62 0.13 1.19
CA VAL A 32 5.68 0.78 0.25
C VAL A 32 6.39 1.11 -1.06
N ARG A 33 7.56 1.72 -0.98
CA ARG A 33 8.32 2.10 -2.17
C ARG A 33 8.80 0.88 -2.95
N ALA A 34 9.24 -0.16 -2.25
CA ALA A 34 9.67 -1.40 -2.89
C ALA A 34 8.52 -2.05 -3.67
N LEU A 35 7.31 -2.03 -3.11
CA LEU A 35 6.13 -2.57 -3.79
C LEU A 35 5.77 -1.81 -5.06
N GLY A 36 6.13 -0.54 -5.15
CA GLY A 36 5.92 0.26 -6.37
C GLY A 36 6.69 -0.25 -7.57
N GLU A 37 7.76 -0.99 -7.37
CA GLU A 37 8.55 -1.58 -8.45
C GLU A 37 7.83 -2.72 -9.16
N TYR A 38 6.74 -3.22 -8.61
CA TYR A 38 5.94 -4.29 -9.19
C TYR A 38 4.86 -3.79 -10.16
N ARG A 39 4.98 -2.57 -10.64
CA ARG A 39 4.01 -1.97 -11.57
C ARG A 39 3.81 -2.79 -12.85
N ASP A 40 4.81 -3.54 -13.26
CA ASP A 40 4.75 -4.40 -14.45
C ASP A 40 4.34 -5.84 -14.13
N ALA A 41 3.97 -6.12 -12.87
CA ALA A 41 3.51 -7.45 -12.47
C ALA A 41 2.15 -7.76 -13.09
N ASP A 42 1.78 -9.05 -13.11
CA ASP A 42 0.47 -9.44 -13.63
C ASP A 42 -0.66 -8.85 -12.78
N GLY A 43 -1.87 -8.86 -13.34
CA GLY A 43 -3.00 -8.22 -12.70
C GLY A 43 -3.33 -8.78 -11.33
N LYS A 44 -3.19 -10.08 -11.11
CA LYS A 44 -3.47 -10.72 -9.82
C LYS A 44 -2.51 -10.23 -8.75
N LEU A 45 -1.23 -10.20 -9.06
CA LEU A 45 -0.21 -9.77 -8.11
C LEU A 45 -0.35 -8.29 -7.82
N ARG A 46 -0.54 -7.48 -8.85
CA ARG A 46 -0.73 -6.04 -8.71
C ARG A 46 -1.94 -5.73 -7.84
N LYS A 47 -3.06 -6.42 -8.07
CA LYS A 47 -4.28 -6.27 -7.28
C LYS A 47 -4.02 -6.60 -5.80
N ARG A 48 -3.29 -7.67 -5.54
CA ARG A 48 -2.93 -8.09 -4.19
C ARG A 48 -2.08 -7.03 -3.48
N ILE A 49 -1.12 -6.46 -4.19
CA ILE A 49 -0.28 -5.40 -3.66
C ILE A 49 -1.11 -4.16 -3.33
N VAL A 50 -1.95 -3.73 -4.26
CA VAL A 50 -2.82 -2.56 -4.08
C VAL A 50 -3.76 -2.79 -2.89
N GLU A 51 -4.36 -3.96 -2.79
CA GLU A 51 -5.24 -4.29 -1.65
C GLU A 51 -4.50 -4.14 -0.32
N GLY A 52 -3.30 -4.70 -0.22
CA GLY A 52 -2.50 -4.61 0.99
C GLY A 52 -2.14 -3.17 1.35
N LEU A 53 -1.73 -2.39 0.35
CA LEU A 53 -1.37 -0.99 0.55
C LEU A 53 -2.59 -0.15 0.98
N VAL A 54 -3.72 -0.33 0.31
CA VAL A 54 -4.95 0.41 0.63
C VAL A 54 -5.40 0.07 2.05
N LYS A 55 -5.38 -1.21 2.43
CA LYS A 55 -5.78 -1.62 3.78
C LYS A 55 -4.86 -1.02 4.84
N ALA A 56 -3.56 -1.04 4.62
CA ALA A 56 -2.59 -0.48 5.56
C ALA A 56 -2.79 1.03 5.72
N TYR A 57 -2.96 1.72 4.62
CA TYR A 57 -3.17 3.17 4.61
C TYR A 57 -4.49 3.53 5.32
N ALA A 58 -5.57 2.83 4.96
CA ALA A 58 -6.88 3.07 5.57
C ALA A 58 -6.87 2.80 7.07
N ASN A 59 -6.15 1.75 7.50
CA ASN A 59 -6.05 1.40 8.92
C ASN A 59 -5.35 2.51 9.71
N VAL A 60 -4.23 3.02 9.23
CA VAL A 60 -3.50 4.10 9.90
C VAL A 60 -4.35 5.38 9.92
N ASN A 61 -5.01 5.69 8.80
CA ASN A 61 -5.89 6.84 8.72
C ASN A 61 -7.05 6.73 9.73
N ALA A 62 -7.66 5.56 9.82
CA ALA A 62 -8.77 5.34 10.77
C ALA A 62 -8.33 5.50 12.23
N LEU A 63 -7.12 5.01 12.55
CA LEU A 63 -6.59 5.14 13.90
C LEU A 63 -6.30 6.60 14.24
N ASP A 64 -5.75 7.36 13.31
CA ASP A 64 -5.48 8.78 13.52
C ASP A 64 -6.80 9.56 13.68
N VAL A 65 -7.80 9.28 12.87
CA VAL A 65 -9.12 9.92 12.96
C VAL A 65 -9.79 9.57 14.29
N ARG A 66 -9.73 8.31 14.71
CA ARG A 66 -10.32 7.87 15.97
C ARG A 66 -9.73 8.62 17.16
N GLU A 67 -8.43 8.89 17.11
CA GLU A 67 -7.72 9.62 18.16
C GLU A 67 -7.75 11.15 17.92
N LYS A 68 -8.43 11.59 16.89
CA LYS A 68 -8.59 13.01 16.52
C LYS A 68 -7.26 13.73 16.32
N GLY A 69 -6.25 13.01 15.78
CA GLY A 69 -4.93 13.56 15.57
C GLY A 69 -4.12 13.80 16.84
N LYS A 70 -4.61 13.36 17.99
CA LYS A 70 -3.95 13.60 19.29
C LYS A 70 -2.92 12.56 19.66
N ASN A 71 -2.99 11.37 19.03
CA ASN A 71 -1.99 10.33 19.28
C ASN A 71 -0.82 10.54 18.34
N PRO A 72 0.35 10.97 18.86
CA PRO A 72 1.49 11.29 17.99
C PRO A 72 1.99 10.09 17.19
N VAL A 73 1.84 8.87 17.69
CA VAL A 73 2.29 7.67 16.98
C VAL A 73 1.54 7.51 15.66
N TRP A 74 0.20 7.57 15.70
CA TRP A 74 -0.62 7.37 14.49
C TRP A 74 -0.58 8.58 13.57
N HIS A 75 -0.56 9.77 14.15
CA HIS A 75 -0.51 10.99 13.37
C HIS A 75 0.81 11.09 12.58
N GLU A 76 1.92 10.84 13.24
CA GLU A 76 3.24 10.87 12.60
C GLU A 76 3.36 9.77 11.54
N ARG A 77 2.87 8.56 11.84
CA ARG A 77 2.88 7.46 10.88
C ARG A 77 2.08 7.82 9.62
N LEU A 78 0.89 8.38 9.80
CA LEU A 78 0.07 8.79 8.66
C LEU A 78 0.80 9.83 7.81
N GLN A 79 1.42 10.83 8.44
CA GLN A 79 2.20 11.84 7.72
C GLN A 79 3.36 11.23 6.95
N ASP A 80 4.06 10.28 7.56
CA ASP A 80 5.22 9.64 6.95
C ASP A 80 4.85 8.76 5.76
N ILE A 81 3.71 8.06 5.82
CA ILE A 81 3.33 7.12 4.76
C ILE A 81 2.46 7.75 3.68
N GLU A 82 1.87 8.91 3.93
CA GLU A 82 0.89 9.51 3.01
C GLU A 82 1.47 9.73 1.61
N VAL A 83 2.58 10.42 1.50
CA VAL A 83 3.20 10.71 0.20
C VAL A 83 3.67 9.42 -0.49
N PRO A 84 4.45 8.54 0.17
CA PRO A 84 4.86 7.28 -0.46
C PRO A 84 3.68 6.41 -0.89
N MET A 85 2.62 6.33 -0.08
CA MET A 85 1.43 5.55 -0.42
C MET A 85 0.74 6.10 -1.66
N ASN A 86 0.52 7.42 -1.71
CA ASN A 86 -0.13 8.03 -2.85
C ASN A 86 0.68 7.86 -4.14
N GLU A 87 2.00 8.03 -4.06
CA GLU A 87 2.89 7.83 -5.21
C GLU A 87 2.89 6.38 -5.69
N THR A 88 3.06 5.44 -4.77
CA THR A 88 3.14 4.02 -5.10
C THR A 88 1.82 3.50 -5.66
N LEU A 89 0.71 3.83 -5.02
CA LEU A 89 -0.61 3.45 -5.52
C LEU A 89 -0.90 4.07 -6.88
N GLY A 90 -0.45 5.31 -7.09
CA GLY A 90 -0.58 5.98 -8.38
C GLY A 90 0.15 5.25 -9.50
N VAL A 91 1.36 4.79 -9.23
CA VAL A 91 2.16 4.02 -10.20
C VAL A 91 1.51 2.67 -10.50
N LEU A 92 0.99 1.99 -9.47
CA LEU A 92 0.40 0.66 -9.62
C LEU A 92 -0.97 0.67 -10.30
N THR A 93 -1.75 1.73 -10.12
CA THR A 93 -3.14 1.80 -10.60
C THR A 93 -3.33 2.78 -11.74
N LEU A 94 -2.37 3.65 -12.00
CA LEU A 94 -2.47 4.76 -12.96
C LEU A 94 -3.60 5.73 -12.59
N GLN A 95 -3.92 5.80 -11.31
CA GLN A 95 -4.90 6.74 -10.76
C GLN A 95 -4.18 7.78 -9.89
N SER A 96 -4.88 8.85 -9.54
CA SER A 96 -4.31 9.89 -8.71
C SER A 96 -5.31 10.29 -7.64
N PHE A 97 -5.04 9.89 -6.41
CA PHE A 97 -5.81 10.29 -5.24
C PHE A 97 -4.84 10.71 -4.14
N GLN A 98 -5.34 11.42 -3.14
CA GLN A 98 -4.47 12.01 -2.13
C GLN A 98 -4.85 11.63 -0.69
N SER A 99 -5.83 10.75 -0.52
CA SER A 99 -6.25 10.33 0.82
C SER A 99 -6.61 8.86 0.84
N ALA A 100 -6.51 8.25 2.02
CA ALA A 100 -6.85 6.84 2.21
C ALA A 100 -8.31 6.53 1.86
N PRO A 101 -9.30 7.36 2.28
CA PRO A 101 -10.69 7.09 1.91
C PRO A 101 -10.94 7.07 0.39
N GLU A 102 -10.26 7.93 -0.35
CA GLU A 102 -10.40 7.98 -1.81
C GLU A 102 -9.87 6.69 -2.45
N TRP A 103 -8.70 6.22 -2.00
CA TRP A 103 -8.12 4.97 -2.49
C TRP A 103 -9.00 3.77 -2.12
N GLU A 104 -9.51 3.75 -0.90
CA GLU A 104 -10.36 2.67 -0.44
C GLU A 104 -11.64 2.58 -1.27
N LYS A 105 -12.27 3.71 -1.54
CA LYS A 105 -13.47 3.76 -2.38
C LYS A 105 -13.17 3.28 -3.79
N TRP A 106 -12.08 3.77 -4.39
CA TRP A 106 -11.67 3.35 -5.73
C TRP A 106 -11.43 1.85 -5.79
N PHE A 107 -10.71 1.31 -4.80
CA PHE A 107 -10.41 -0.11 -4.77
C PHE A 107 -11.67 -0.95 -4.63
N ASN A 108 -12.59 -0.56 -3.76
CA ASN A 108 -13.86 -1.27 -3.58
C ASN A 108 -14.70 -1.27 -4.86
N ASP A 109 -14.73 -0.15 -5.57
CA ASP A 109 -15.47 -0.01 -6.83
C ASP A 109 -14.83 -0.84 -7.94
N ASN A 110 -13.54 -1.09 -7.88
CA ASN A 110 -12.78 -1.76 -8.93
C ASN A 110 -12.29 -3.16 -8.51
N ARG A 111 -12.74 -3.68 -7.37
CA ARG A 111 -12.31 -4.97 -6.85
C ARG A 111 -12.50 -6.10 -7.85
N ASN A 112 -13.60 -6.08 -8.59
CA ASN A 112 -13.93 -7.09 -9.57
C ASN A 112 -13.59 -6.67 -11.00
N ALA A 113 -12.92 -5.54 -11.17
CA ALA A 113 -12.50 -5.08 -12.47
C ALA A 113 -11.32 -5.89 -13.00
N ARG A 114 -11.05 -5.74 -14.26
CA ARG A 114 -9.91 -6.41 -14.90
C ARG A 114 -8.62 -5.64 -14.55
N TRP A 115 -7.71 -6.35 -13.94
CA TRP A 115 -6.40 -5.78 -13.53
C TRP A 115 -5.25 -6.13 -14.46
#